data_efdec467fc397563ea49892bd470b406
#
_entry.id   efdec467fc397563ea49892bd470b406
#
_cell.length_a   1.000
_cell.length_b   1.000
_cell.length_c   1.000
_cell.angle_alpha   90.00
_cell.angle_beta   90.00
_cell.angle_gamma   90.00
#
_symmetry.space_group_name_H-M   'P 1'
#
loop_
_entity.id
_entity.type
_entity.pdbx_description
1 polymer ?
#
loop_
_entity_poly.entity_id
_entity_poly.type
_entity_poly.pdbx_seq_one_letter_code
_entity_poly.pdbx_strand_id
1 'polypeptide(L)'
;MPASPIIEIKNLSAGYDNRTVLHDINLTIYERDFLGIIGPNGGGKTTLIKCILGLLKPTTGEILYHSCPPSPSEIANCQLSTVNCQLSMGYLPQYSSIDRKFPITVEEVILSGLSSKKPLASRFTARHREKASAVIARMGLEGMEQRAIGALSGGQLQRALLGRAIISDPQVVILDEPSTYIDKRF
;
A
#
# COMPACT_ATOMS: atom_id res chain seq x y z
N MET A 1 19.32 9.42 -17.61
CA MET A 1 19.68 8.03 -17.24
C MET A 1 18.42 7.20 -17.44
N PRO A 2 18.49 5.98 -17.96
CA PRO A 2 17.32 5.12 -18.03
C PRO A 2 16.77 4.92 -16.59
N ALA A 3 15.46 4.97 -16.43
CA ALA A 3 14.81 4.73 -15.15
C ALA A 3 15.09 3.28 -14.70
N SER A 4 15.42 3.10 -13.42
CA SER A 4 15.66 1.76 -12.87
C SER A 4 14.33 1.04 -12.61
N PRO A 5 14.18 -0.24 -12.99
CA PRO A 5 12.99 -0.99 -12.68
C PRO A 5 12.86 -1.17 -11.16
N ILE A 6 11.63 -0.99 -10.63
CA ILE A 6 11.29 -1.24 -9.22
C ILE A 6 10.57 -2.57 -9.06
N ILE A 7 9.64 -2.88 -9.97
CA ILE A 7 8.89 -4.14 -9.97
C ILE A 7 8.90 -4.68 -11.39
N GLU A 8 9.24 -5.95 -11.53
CA GLU A 8 9.20 -6.65 -12.82
C GLU A 8 8.36 -7.92 -12.68
N ILE A 9 7.33 -8.05 -13.49
CA ILE A 9 6.40 -9.18 -13.52
C ILE A 9 6.65 -9.94 -14.81
N LYS A 10 6.88 -11.26 -14.69
CA LYS A 10 7.20 -12.14 -15.83
C LYS A 10 6.24 -13.33 -15.88
N ASN A 11 5.52 -13.45 -16.99
CA ASN A 11 4.63 -14.57 -17.32
C ASN A 11 3.68 -14.93 -16.17
N LEU A 12 3.19 -13.91 -15.45
CA LEU A 12 2.40 -14.09 -14.25
C LEU A 12 1.00 -14.59 -14.58
N SER A 13 0.64 -15.75 -14.04
CA SER A 13 -0.74 -16.22 -14.00
C SER A 13 -1.17 -16.43 -12.55
N ALA A 14 -2.40 -16.03 -12.21
CA ALA A 14 -2.92 -16.15 -10.86
C ALA A 14 -4.45 -16.25 -10.86
N GLY A 15 -5.01 -16.81 -9.79
CA GLY A 15 -6.46 -16.97 -9.64
C GLY A 15 -6.86 -17.50 -8.28
N TYR A 16 -8.10 -17.94 -8.18
CA TYR A 16 -8.72 -18.50 -6.96
C TYR A 16 -9.42 -19.81 -7.30
N ASP A 17 -9.39 -20.78 -6.38
CA ASP A 17 -10.18 -22.04 -6.47
C ASP A 17 -10.14 -22.70 -7.85
N ASN A 18 -8.95 -22.93 -8.41
CA ASN A 18 -8.71 -23.51 -9.73
C ASN A 18 -9.23 -22.68 -10.92
N ARG A 19 -9.70 -21.45 -10.69
CA ARG A 19 -10.06 -20.51 -11.76
C ARG A 19 -8.97 -19.48 -11.95
N THR A 20 -8.25 -19.54 -13.07
CA THR A 20 -7.27 -18.51 -13.43
C THR A 20 -7.98 -17.24 -13.83
N VAL A 21 -7.55 -16.11 -13.26
CA VAL A 21 -8.09 -14.75 -13.51
C VAL A 21 -7.09 -13.92 -14.29
N LEU A 22 -5.80 -14.08 -14.00
CA LEU A 22 -4.71 -13.43 -14.72
C LEU A 22 -3.98 -14.48 -15.57
N HIS A 23 -3.70 -14.12 -16.81
CA HIS A 23 -3.03 -15.01 -17.76
C HIS A 23 -1.83 -14.31 -18.35
N ASP A 24 -0.65 -14.86 -18.15
CA ASP A 24 0.62 -14.45 -18.77
C ASP A 24 0.88 -12.94 -18.74
N ILE A 25 0.71 -12.32 -17.58
CA ILE A 25 0.93 -10.88 -17.39
C ILE A 25 2.43 -10.60 -17.37
N ASN A 26 2.86 -9.69 -18.23
CA ASN A 26 4.20 -9.15 -18.29
C ASN A 26 4.13 -7.64 -18.10
N LEU A 27 4.82 -7.10 -17.08
CA LEU A 27 4.78 -5.69 -16.72
C LEU A 27 6.07 -5.28 -16.01
N THR A 28 6.63 -4.15 -16.39
CA THR A 28 7.76 -3.53 -15.67
C THR A 28 7.34 -2.16 -15.19
N ILE A 29 7.56 -1.88 -13.91
CA ILE A 29 7.28 -0.59 -13.25
C ILE A 29 8.64 0.01 -12.88
N TYR A 30 8.85 1.26 -13.29
CA TYR A 30 10.10 1.98 -13.06
C TYR A 30 9.96 2.97 -11.90
N GLU A 31 11.11 3.44 -11.42
CA GLU A 31 11.14 4.48 -10.41
C GLU A 31 10.45 5.77 -10.93
N ARG A 32 9.57 6.33 -10.10
CA ARG A 32 8.77 7.53 -10.41
C ARG A 32 7.68 7.34 -11.47
N ASP A 33 7.37 6.11 -11.85
CA ASP A 33 6.24 5.85 -12.73
C ASP A 33 4.91 6.20 -12.03
N PHE A 34 3.97 6.67 -12.83
CA PHE A 34 2.56 6.75 -12.49
C PHE A 34 1.78 5.81 -13.41
N LEU A 35 1.45 4.62 -12.88
CA LEU A 35 0.80 3.56 -13.66
C LEU A 35 -0.70 3.49 -13.35
N GLY A 36 -1.56 3.61 -14.36
CA GLY A 36 -2.99 3.38 -14.28
C GLY A 36 -3.38 2.01 -14.85
N ILE A 37 -4.00 1.15 -14.01
CA ILE A 37 -4.55 -0.13 -14.45
C ILE A 37 -6.04 0.04 -14.70
N ILE A 38 -6.45 -0.02 -15.96
CA ILE A 38 -7.82 0.20 -16.40
C ILE A 38 -8.41 -1.10 -16.93
N GLY A 39 -9.69 -1.34 -16.67
CA GLY A 39 -10.41 -2.52 -17.14
C GLY A 39 -11.77 -2.69 -16.47
N PRO A 40 -12.61 -3.61 -16.96
CA PRO A 40 -13.94 -3.87 -16.41
C PRO A 40 -13.87 -4.42 -14.97
N ASN A 41 -15.00 -4.34 -14.25
CA ASN A 41 -15.14 -5.00 -12.96
C ASN A 41 -15.02 -6.51 -13.14
N GLY A 42 -14.28 -7.17 -12.25
CA GLY A 42 -13.93 -8.59 -12.40
C GLY A 42 -12.78 -8.88 -13.37
N GLY A 43 -12.19 -7.87 -14.04
CA GLY A 43 -11.06 -8.03 -14.98
C GLY A 43 -9.69 -8.33 -14.33
N GLY A 44 -9.64 -8.70 -13.06
CA GLY A 44 -8.39 -9.12 -12.39
C GLY A 44 -7.54 -8.00 -11.81
N LYS A 45 -7.95 -6.72 -11.86
CA LYS A 45 -7.17 -5.57 -11.33
C LYS A 45 -6.74 -5.79 -9.88
N THR A 46 -7.70 -6.04 -8.99
CA THR A 46 -7.43 -6.32 -7.56
C THR A 46 -6.64 -7.62 -7.36
N THR A 47 -6.79 -8.61 -8.25
CA THR A 47 -6.00 -9.84 -8.22
C THR A 47 -4.52 -9.54 -8.51
N LEU A 48 -4.23 -8.72 -9.52
CA LEU A 48 -2.87 -8.28 -9.84
C LEU A 48 -2.26 -7.49 -8.66
N ILE A 49 -3.02 -6.55 -8.10
CA ILE A 49 -2.60 -5.79 -6.92
C ILE A 49 -2.26 -6.73 -5.75
N LYS A 50 -3.10 -7.73 -5.48
CA LYS A 50 -2.83 -8.72 -4.42
C LYS A 50 -1.57 -9.55 -4.69
N CYS A 51 -1.30 -9.91 -5.95
CA CYS A 51 -0.04 -10.58 -6.31
C CYS A 51 1.16 -9.66 -6.05
N ILE A 52 1.11 -8.40 -6.49
CA ILE A 52 2.18 -7.41 -6.25
C ILE A 52 2.40 -7.17 -4.75
N LEU A 53 1.35 -7.18 -3.94
CA LEU A 53 1.45 -7.03 -2.47
C LEU A 53 1.90 -8.32 -1.75
N GLY A 54 2.07 -9.44 -2.46
CA GLY A 54 2.38 -10.73 -1.87
C GLY A 54 1.21 -11.36 -1.08
N LEU A 55 0.00 -10.83 -1.22
CA LEU A 55 -1.22 -11.33 -0.57
C LEU A 55 -1.85 -12.51 -1.31
N LEU A 56 -1.49 -12.69 -2.57
CA LEU A 56 -1.89 -13.81 -3.41
C LEU A 56 -0.65 -14.38 -4.12
N LYS A 57 -0.42 -15.67 -3.94
CA LYS A 57 0.69 -16.35 -4.62
C LYS A 57 0.33 -16.62 -6.08
N PRO A 58 1.19 -16.26 -7.06
CA PRO A 58 1.01 -16.64 -8.46
C PRO A 58 0.95 -18.16 -8.63
N THR A 59 0.17 -18.61 -9.61
CA THR A 59 0.15 -20.02 -10.04
C THR A 59 1.35 -20.32 -10.92
N THR A 60 1.72 -19.39 -11.81
CA THR A 60 2.93 -19.45 -12.66
C THR A 60 3.54 -18.06 -12.78
N GLY A 61 4.79 -18.00 -13.24
CA GLY A 61 5.54 -16.77 -13.39
C GLY A 61 6.11 -16.25 -12.05
N GLU A 62 6.69 -15.08 -12.09
CA GLU A 62 7.36 -14.48 -10.93
C GLU A 62 7.20 -12.97 -10.88
N ILE A 63 7.36 -12.40 -9.67
CA ILE A 63 7.45 -10.97 -9.44
C ILE A 63 8.80 -10.69 -8.80
N LEU A 64 9.61 -9.88 -9.47
CA LEU A 64 10.90 -9.43 -9.00
C LEU A 64 10.78 -8.02 -8.45
N TYR A 65 11.26 -7.80 -7.24
CA TYR A 65 11.29 -6.49 -6.59
C TYR A 65 12.73 -6.00 -6.57
N HIS A 66 12.96 -4.86 -7.21
CA HIS A 66 14.25 -4.20 -7.24
C HIS A 66 14.23 -3.06 -6.24
N SER A 67 14.79 -3.26 -5.06
CA SER A 67 14.94 -2.17 -4.10
C SER A 67 16.11 -1.28 -4.52
N CYS A 68 15.97 0.02 -4.29
CA CYS A 68 17.12 0.93 -4.28
C CYS A 68 18.18 0.39 -3.30
N PRO A 69 19.48 0.55 -3.57
CA PRO A 69 20.52 -0.03 -2.72
C PRO A 69 20.26 0.33 -1.25
N PRO A 70 20.41 -0.64 -0.34
CA PRO A 70 20.23 -0.40 1.09
C PRO A 70 21.13 0.75 1.53
N SER A 71 20.66 1.56 2.47
CA SER A 71 21.50 2.59 3.07
C SER A 71 22.77 1.96 3.67
N PRO A 72 23.90 2.69 3.76
CA PRO A 72 25.14 2.14 4.32
C PRO A 72 25.01 1.49 5.71
N SER A 73 23.99 1.87 6.49
CA SER A 73 23.65 1.30 7.79
C SER A 73 22.94 -0.07 7.71
N GLU A 74 22.32 -0.41 6.58
CA GLU A 74 21.62 -1.68 6.37
C GLU A 74 22.53 -2.76 5.77
N ILE A 75 23.61 -2.34 5.08
CA ILE A 75 24.62 -3.25 4.51
C ILE A 75 25.41 -3.98 5.61
N ALA A 76 25.62 -3.35 6.76
CA ALA A 76 26.42 -3.89 7.85
C ALA A 76 25.83 -5.13 8.54
N ASN A 77 24.53 -5.42 8.35
CA ASN A 77 23.81 -6.54 8.96
C ASN A 77 23.40 -7.65 7.98
N CYS A 78 23.75 -7.53 6.70
CA CYS A 78 23.40 -8.52 5.66
C CYS A 78 24.53 -9.56 5.52
N GLN A 79 24.55 -10.57 6.40
CA GLN A 79 25.27 -11.82 6.13
C GLN A 79 24.37 -12.76 5.34
N LEU A 80 24.74 -12.93 4.04
CA LEU A 80 24.50 -14.09 3.17
C LEU A 80 23.22 -14.92 3.42
N SER A 81 22.09 -14.47 2.92
CA SER A 81 21.07 -15.36 2.36
C SER A 81 20.06 -14.49 1.61
N THR A 82 19.80 -14.82 0.33
CA THR A 82 18.77 -14.23 -0.56
C THR A 82 18.17 -12.94 -0.02
N VAL A 83 18.76 -11.80 -0.37
CA VAL A 83 18.31 -10.49 0.08
C VAL A 83 16.92 -10.26 -0.49
N ASN A 84 15.88 -10.65 0.25
CA ASN A 84 14.56 -10.10 0.09
C ASN A 84 14.65 -8.63 0.53
N CYS A 85 15.20 -7.78 -0.32
CA CYS A 85 15.05 -6.33 -0.20
C CYS A 85 13.56 -6.05 -0.34
N GLN A 86 12.89 -5.99 0.80
CA GLN A 86 11.45 -5.87 0.87
C GLN A 86 11.09 -4.44 0.49
N LEU A 87 10.63 -4.26 -0.75
CA LEU A 87 10.14 -2.99 -1.25
C LEU A 87 9.05 -2.47 -0.29
N SER A 88 9.24 -1.27 0.25
CA SER A 88 8.25 -0.66 1.15
C SER A 88 7.05 -0.19 0.34
N MET A 89 5.91 -0.84 0.53
CA MET A 89 4.67 -0.55 -0.19
C MET A 89 3.59 0.00 0.74
N GLY A 90 2.95 1.10 0.31
CA GLY A 90 1.72 1.61 0.91
C GLY A 90 0.51 1.12 0.11
N TYR A 91 -0.53 0.66 0.79
CA TYR A 91 -1.74 0.16 0.14
C TYR A 91 -3.00 0.83 0.65
N LEU A 92 -3.76 1.38 -0.27
CA LEU A 92 -5.12 1.86 -0.05
C LEU A 92 -6.09 0.84 -0.64
N PRO A 93 -6.77 0.03 0.19
CA PRO A 93 -7.74 -0.96 -0.28
C PRO A 93 -9.02 -0.30 -0.77
N GLN A 94 -9.79 -1.06 -1.56
CA GLN A 94 -11.13 -0.66 -1.95
C GLN A 94 -12.00 -0.38 -0.71
N TYR A 95 -12.76 0.72 -0.76
CA TYR A 95 -13.55 1.22 0.38
C TYR A 95 -14.54 0.20 0.96
N SER A 96 -15.14 -0.64 0.13
CA SER A 96 -16.14 -1.63 0.54
C SER A 96 -15.62 -2.68 1.54
N SER A 97 -14.30 -2.81 1.67
CA SER A 97 -13.64 -3.78 2.57
C SER A 97 -13.47 -3.28 4.02
N ILE A 98 -13.89 -2.03 4.33
CA ILE A 98 -13.61 -1.40 5.63
C ILE A 98 -14.85 -1.43 6.51
N ASP A 99 -14.75 -2.09 7.67
CA ASP A 99 -15.81 -2.06 8.68
C ASP A 99 -15.81 -0.70 9.41
N ARG A 100 -16.81 0.12 9.10
CA ARG A 100 -17.02 1.43 9.72
C ARG A 100 -17.51 1.36 11.17
N LYS A 101 -17.97 0.20 11.62
CA LYS A 101 -18.43 0.01 13.01
C LYS A 101 -17.28 -0.22 13.97
N PHE A 102 -16.08 -0.50 13.44
CA PHE A 102 -14.90 -0.70 14.27
C PHE A 102 -14.52 0.60 14.99
N PRO A 103 -14.42 0.61 16.33
CA PRO A 103 -14.22 1.82 17.13
C PRO A 103 -12.74 2.26 17.13
N ILE A 104 -12.20 2.57 15.96
CA ILE A 104 -10.82 3.06 15.78
C ILE A 104 -10.84 4.53 15.38
N THR A 105 -9.92 5.32 15.92
CA THR A 105 -9.81 6.75 15.64
C THR A 105 -8.99 7.03 14.36
N VAL A 106 -9.06 8.26 13.85
CA VAL A 106 -8.25 8.73 12.71
C VAL A 106 -6.77 8.57 13.01
N GLU A 107 -6.30 8.98 14.20
CA GLU A 107 -4.90 8.85 14.61
C GLU A 107 -4.46 7.39 14.63
N GLU A 108 -5.26 6.50 15.22
CA GLU A 108 -4.94 5.07 15.29
C GLU A 108 -4.90 4.40 13.93
N VAL A 109 -5.83 4.74 13.01
CA VAL A 109 -5.80 4.26 11.63
C VAL A 109 -4.52 4.67 10.94
N ILE A 110 -4.13 5.93 11.03
CA ILE A 110 -2.90 6.42 10.40
C ILE A 110 -1.68 5.78 11.02
N LEU A 111 -1.59 5.71 12.36
CA LEU A 111 -0.50 5.03 13.08
C LEU A 111 -0.37 3.55 12.70
N SER A 112 -1.47 2.86 12.39
CA SER A 112 -1.44 1.46 11.98
C SER A 112 -0.59 1.22 10.73
N GLY A 113 -0.39 2.24 9.88
CA GLY A 113 0.51 2.17 8.72
C GLY A 113 1.99 2.00 9.08
N LEU A 114 2.37 2.23 10.35
CA LEU A 114 3.72 1.97 10.86
C LEU A 114 3.89 0.59 11.49
N SER A 115 2.83 -0.23 11.57
CA SER A 115 2.86 -1.49 12.31
C SER A 115 3.86 -2.51 11.74
N SER A 116 4.10 -2.49 10.43
CA SER A 116 5.09 -3.37 9.78
C SER A 116 6.54 -3.02 10.11
N LYS A 117 6.81 -1.78 10.55
CA LYS A 117 8.16 -1.29 10.88
C LYS A 117 8.50 -1.38 12.37
N LYS A 118 7.64 -1.97 13.19
CA LYS A 118 7.85 -2.07 14.65
C LYS A 118 7.68 -3.51 15.14
N PRO A 119 8.37 -3.89 16.24
CA PRO A 119 8.15 -5.21 16.85
C PRO A 119 6.71 -5.44 17.27
N LEU A 120 6.25 -6.69 17.17
CA LEU A 120 4.92 -7.10 17.62
C LEU A 120 4.74 -6.71 19.11
N ALA A 121 3.58 -6.15 19.46
CA ALA A 121 3.25 -5.67 20.81
C ALA A 121 4.02 -4.45 21.33
N SER A 122 4.90 -3.79 20.56
CA SER A 122 5.50 -2.53 20.98
C SER A 122 4.48 -1.38 20.90
N ARG A 123 4.54 -0.43 21.84
CA ARG A 123 3.69 0.78 21.83
C ARG A 123 4.19 1.80 20.80
N PHE A 124 3.31 2.64 20.28
CA PHE A 124 3.70 3.78 19.47
C PHE A 124 4.39 4.82 20.35
N THR A 125 5.54 5.30 19.88
CA THR A 125 6.37 6.32 20.58
C THR A 125 5.83 7.73 20.31
N ALA A 126 6.33 8.74 21.05
CA ALA A 126 6.03 10.14 20.77
C ALA A 126 6.40 10.53 19.32
N ARG A 127 7.54 10.06 18.81
CA ARG A 127 7.97 10.29 17.42
C ARG A 127 6.97 9.72 16.38
N HIS A 128 6.37 8.56 16.67
CA HIS A 128 5.35 8.01 15.77
C HIS A 128 4.08 8.86 15.76
N ARG A 129 3.67 9.41 16.91
CA ARG A 129 2.51 10.30 17.02
C ARG A 129 2.75 11.65 16.36
N GLU A 130 3.95 12.22 16.51
CA GLU A 130 4.35 13.44 15.82
C GLU A 130 4.27 13.26 14.29
N LYS A 131 4.79 12.12 13.77
CA LYS A 131 4.67 11.77 12.36
C LYS A 131 3.21 11.61 11.92
N ALA A 132 2.38 10.98 12.75
CA ALA A 132 0.95 10.85 12.46
C ALA A 132 0.26 12.20 12.43
N SER A 133 0.55 13.12 13.36
CA SER A 133 0.02 14.48 13.39
C SER A 133 0.37 15.25 12.11
N ALA A 134 1.62 15.17 11.65
CA ALA A 134 2.05 15.80 10.39
C ALA A 134 1.29 15.23 9.18
N VAL A 135 1.05 13.90 9.14
CA VAL A 135 0.26 13.26 8.08
C VAL A 135 -1.22 13.68 8.16
N ILE A 136 -1.80 13.74 9.36
CA ILE A 136 -3.19 14.20 9.59
C ILE A 136 -3.37 15.61 9.02
N ALA A 137 -2.46 16.54 9.35
CA ALA A 137 -2.47 17.90 8.82
C ALA A 137 -2.37 17.91 7.30
N ARG A 138 -1.43 17.13 6.72
CA ARG A 138 -1.27 16.99 5.27
C ARG A 138 -2.52 16.44 4.56
N MET A 139 -3.30 15.59 5.25
CA MET A 139 -4.56 15.05 4.74
C MET A 139 -5.77 16.00 4.98
N GLY A 140 -5.59 17.15 5.62
CA GLY A 140 -6.66 18.09 5.95
C GLY A 140 -7.69 17.47 6.91
N LEU A 141 -7.20 16.76 7.94
CA LEU A 141 -8.00 16.10 8.98
C LEU A 141 -7.68 16.64 10.38
N GLU A 142 -7.09 17.84 10.47
CA GLU A 142 -6.78 18.50 11.73
C GLU A 142 -8.03 18.68 12.58
N GLY A 143 -7.92 18.45 13.88
CA GLY A 143 -9.03 18.48 14.83
C GLY A 143 -9.96 17.25 14.78
N MET A 144 -9.62 16.25 13.96
CA MET A 144 -10.37 14.99 13.85
C MET A 144 -9.61 13.78 14.38
N GLU A 145 -8.45 13.96 15.01
CA GLU A 145 -7.52 12.92 15.45
C GLU A 145 -8.22 11.83 16.26
N GLN A 146 -9.07 12.24 17.20
CA GLN A 146 -9.80 11.35 18.11
C GLN A 146 -11.18 10.95 17.60
N ARG A 147 -11.58 11.41 16.41
CA ARG A 147 -12.87 11.03 15.83
C ARG A 147 -12.82 9.61 15.31
N ALA A 148 -13.85 8.80 15.63
CA ALA A 148 -14.00 7.46 15.09
C ALA A 148 -14.17 7.49 13.56
N ILE A 149 -13.55 6.51 12.85
CA ILE A 149 -13.64 6.42 11.37
C ILE A 149 -15.08 6.29 10.87
N GLY A 150 -15.95 5.67 11.66
CA GLY A 150 -17.38 5.53 11.35
C GLY A 150 -18.12 6.85 11.26
N ALA A 151 -17.66 7.88 11.97
CA ALA A 151 -18.25 9.22 11.99
C ALA A 151 -17.72 10.15 10.88
N LEU A 152 -16.81 9.66 10.04
CA LEU A 152 -16.22 10.42 8.94
C LEU A 152 -17.12 10.37 7.69
N SER A 153 -17.10 11.48 6.91
CA SER A 153 -17.61 11.41 5.53
C SER A 153 -16.78 10.45 4.67
N GLY A 154 -17.31 10.03 3.52
CA GLY A 154 -16.58 9.15 2.61
C GLY A 154 -15.21 9.70 2.21
N GLY A 155 -15.15 10.99 1.84
CA GLY A 155 -13.89 11.64 1.47
C GLY A 155 -12.92 11.83 2.64
N GLN A 156 -13.43 12.09 3.87
CA GLN A 156 -12.59 12.16 5.09
C GLN A 156 -11.98 10.79 5.40
N LEU A 157 -12.78 9.73 5.33
CA LEU A 157 -12.30 8.37 5.55
C LEU A 157 -11.24 7.97 4.51
N GLN A 158 -11.48 8.29 3.24
CA GLN A 158 -10.50 8.01 2.18
C GLN A 158 -9.17 8.73 2.44
N ARG A 159 -9.20 9.99 2.88
CA ARG A 159 -7.99 10.75 3.25
C ARG A 159 -7.27 10.14 4.46
N ALA A 160 -8.02 9.66 5.46
CA ALA A 160 -7.43 8.96 6.61
C ALA A 160 -6.72 7.66 6.17
N LEU A 161 -7.33 6.89 5.27
CA LEU A 161 -6.74 5.66 4.74
C LEU A 161 -5.55 5.92 3.81
N LEU A 162 -5.58 7.00 3.04
CA LEU A 162 -4.43 7.46 2.27
C LEU A 162 -3.28 7.86 3.21
N GLY A 163 -3.59 8.59 4.29
CA GLY A 163 -2.62 8.90 5.34
C GLY A 163 -1.97 7.65 5.94
N ARG A 164 -2.77 6.61 6.21
CA ARG A 164 -2.27 5.30 6.64
C ARG A 164 -1.31 4.68 5.62
N ALA A 165 -1.63 4.76 4.33
CA ALA A 165 -0.81 4.16 3.28
C ALA A 165 0.56 4.86 3.13
N ILE A 166 0.62 6.18 3.37
CA ILE A 166 1.84 6.97 3.13
C ILE A 166 2.69 7.23 4.38
N ILE A 167 2.17 7.02 5.60
CA ILE A 167 2.90 7.36 6.84
C ILE A 167 4.25 6.66 6.99
N SER A 168 4.41 5.49 6.38
CA SER A 168 5.66 4.73 6.42
C SER A 168 6.73 5.25 5.43
N ASP A 169 6.46 6.32 4.66
CA ASP A 169 7.26 6.79 3.52
C ASP A 169 7.58 5.64 2.55
N PRO A 170 6.55 5.02 1.96
CA PRO A 170 6.74 3.88 1.08
C PRO A 170 7.39 4.28 -0.25
N GLN A 171 8.13 3.37 -0.87
CA GLN A 171 8.71 3.53 -2.20
C GLN A 171 7.64 3.40 -3.31
N VAL A 172 6.60 2.62 -3.06
CA VAL A 172 5.47 2.41 -3.98
C VAL A 172 4.16 2.60 -3.22
N VAL A 173 3.23 3.35 -3.79
CA VAL A 173 1.86 3.48 -3.27
C VAL A 173 0.90 2.85 -4.28
N ILE A 174 0.11 1.91 -3.81
CA ILE A 174 -0.91 1.22 -4.61
C ILE A 174 -2.29 1.65 -4.14
N LEU A 175 -3.10 2.15 -5.07
CA LEU A 175 -4.46 2.62 -4.80
C LEU A 175 -5.44 1.73 -5.57
N ASP A 176 -6.34 1.04 -4.86
CA ASP A 176 -7.37 0.19 -5.46
C ASP A 176 -8.70 0.96 -5.49
N GLU A 177 -9.15 1.38 -6.67
CA GLU A 177 -10.36 2.19 -6.92
C GLU A 177 -10.42 3.50 -6.11
N PRO A 178 -9.43 4.41 -6.22
CA PRO A 178 -9.38 5.64 -5.42
C PRO A 178 -10.53 6.61 -5.70
N SER A 179 -11.23 6.47 -6.82
CA SER A 179 -12.21 7.44 -7.32
C SER A 179 -13.64 7.25 -6.81
N THR A 180 -13.92 6.26 -5.97
CA THR A 180 -15.29 5.93 -5.51
C THR A 180 -15.95 7.09 -4.73
N TYR A 181 -15.16 8.08 -4.30
CA TYR A 181 -15.61 9.22 -3.48
C TYR A 181 -15.04 10.58 -3.88
N ILE A 182 -14.37 10.68 -5.01
CA ILE A 182 -14.07 11.99 -5.58
C ILE A 182 -15.42 12.51 -6.08
N ASP A 183 -15.92 13.54 -5.40
CA ASP A 183 -17.13 14.25 -5.80
C ASP A 183 -17.02 14.58 -7.29
N LYS A 184 -18.01 14.16 -8.11
CA LYS A 184 -18.02 14.38 -9.57
C LYS A 184 -18.15 15.87 -9.94
N ARG A 185 -17.61 16.76 -9.12
CA ARG A 185 -17.62 18.21 -9.35
C ARG A 185 -16.20 18.70 -9.62
N PHE A 186 -15.62 18.17 -10.70
CA PHE A 186 -14.52 18.82 -11.41
C PHE A 186 -14.76 18.67 -12.92
#